data_981e165f6ee27c54bd4d092d109de524
#
_entry.id   981e165f6ee27c54bd4d092d109de524
#
_cell.length_a   1.000
_cell.length_b   1.000
_cell.length_c   1.000
_cell.angle_alpha   90.00
_cell.angle_beta   90.00
_cell.angle_gamma   90.00
#
_symmetry.space_group_name_H-M   'P 1'
#
loop_
_entity.id
_entity.type
_entity.pdbx_description
1 polymer ?
#
loop_
_entity_poly.entity_id
_entity_poly.type
_entity_poly.pdbx_seq_one_letter_code
_entity_poly.pdbx_strand_id
1 'polypeptide(L)'
;VLIAGTLMLSACGPAVQKDQPGFVEGFFGTVVADEPNAAGVGRDILANGGSAGDAAVAMYFALSATLPSAASLGAGGVCLAHKAETRKTEAIVFPAPPAGPARDPRSGFDVATPTAVRGMTLLHVRHGSAPWGTLVAHGERLARDGAPVSRALARDLQAGAALIGQDAAARRIFDKGNGVAVGEGDRWVQRDLGSTLATIRVRGGVDFFQGHFARQLADAVQAAGGGLTLQNLREAVASVVEPIQAPVGSHTAWFAPPPFGGPTTQAAFAGSGGGTGGSYAGGESGFLAVDRRGNAVACTVGMGQLFGARKVTPGTGIMMGAPGGGSNAMMSPMLVSNRHTGDIFLAGTASGGLSAPAALGNVARQTMRERMPLATALAAVNGPQVGMVVCPDGLRQNRTLCQVGADPGGYGLALTAGR
;
A
#
# COMPACT_ATOMS: atom_id res chain seq x y z
N VAL A 1 24.04 60.95 -46.36
CA VAL A 1 24.36 60.33 -45.09
C VAL A 1 23.09 59.58 -44.62
N LEU A 2 23.07 58.27 -44.82
CA LEU A 2 22.00 57.38 -44.32
C LEU A 2 22.43 56.80 -42.96
N ILE A 3 21.64 57.09 -41.92
CA ILE A 3 21.82 56.52 -40.61
C ILE A 3 20.90 55.29 -40.51
N ALA A 4 21.51 54.09 -40.52
CA ALA A 4 20.81 52.82 -40.29
C ALA A 4 20.62 52.63 -38.78
N GLY A 5 19.38 52.74 -38.28
CA GLY A 5 19.02 52.44 -36.89
C GLY A 5 18.75 50.95 -36.72
N THR A 6 19.60 50.28 -35.95
CA THR A 6 19.45 48.87 -35.54
C THR A 6 18.42 48.82 -34.40
N LEU A 7 17.22 48.30 -34.64
CA LEU A 7 16.26 47.93 -33.61
C LEU A 7 16.72 46.63 -32.95
N MET A 8 17.22 46.72 -31.72
CA MET A 8 17.38 45.55 -30.83
C MET A 8 16.00 45.17 -30.28
N LEU A 9 15.39 44.08 -30.78
CA LEU A 9 14.26 43.42 -30.14
C LEU A 9 14.78 42.66 -28.90
N SER A 10 14.61 43.28 -27.74
CA SER A 10 14.75 42.57 -26.46
C SER A 10 13.55 41.61 -26.31
N ALA A 11 13.79 40.32 -26.53
CA ALA A 11 12.83 39.27 -26.20
C ALA A 11 12.79 39.13 -24.66
N CYS A 12 11.99 39.97 -23.98
CA CYS A 12 11.59 39.74 -22.60
C CYS A 12 10.51 38.64 -22.59
N GLY A 13 10.93 37.38 -22.57
CA GLY A 13 10.09 36.32 -22.04
C GLY A 13 9.86 36.58 -20.55
N PRO A 14 8.63 36.38 -20.04
CA PRO A 14 8.38 36.58 -18.60
C PRO A 14 9.31 35.65 -17.82
N ALA A 15 10.20 36.23 -16.98
CA ALA A 15 11.00 35.47 -16.04
C ALA A 15 10.02 34.84 -15.05
N VAL A 16 9.93 33.51 -15.07
CA VAL A 16 9.12 32.74 -14.10
C VAL A 16 9.76 32.94 -12.72
N GLN A 17 9.06 33.66 -11.85
CA GLN A 17 9.55 33.90 -10.49
C GLN A 17 9.30 32.69 -9.60
N LYS A 18 10.31 32.28 -8.84
CA LYS A 18 10.36 31.08 -8.01
C LYS A 18 9.22 30.95 -7.00
N ASP A 19 8.57 32.01 -6.60
CA ASP A 19 7.57 32.07 -5.53
C ASP A 19 6.15 32.41 -6.01
N GLN A 20 5.88 32.34 -7.32
CA GLN A 20 4.52 32.60 -7.81
C GLN A 20 3.62 31.35 -7.72
N PRO A 21 2.31 31.53 -7.41
CA PRO A 21 1.33 30.44 -7.50
C PRO A 21 1.37 29.80 -8.89
N GLY A 22 1.63 28.50 -8.96
CA GLY A 22 1.79 27.75 -10.21
C GLY A 22 3.24 27.45 -10.62
N PHE A 23 4.24 28.07 -9.95
CA PHE A 23 5.64 27.65 -10.13
C PHE A 23 5.93 26.40 -9.32
N VAL A 24 6.24 25.30 -10.00
CA VAL A 24 6.52 24.01 -9.37
C VAL A 24 7.92 23.58 -9.72
N GLU A 25 8.85 23.80 -8.81
CA GLU A 25 10.19 23.26 -8.92
C GLU A 25 10.27 21.88 -8.26
N GLY A 26 10.45 20.91 -9.07
CA GLY A 26 11.22 19.69 -8.88
C GLY A 26 10.71 18.58 -7.98
N PHE A 27 10.08 18.77 -6.82
CA PHE A 27 9.72 17.67 -5.92
C PHE A 27 8.23 17.71 -5.55
N PHE A 28 7.52 16.67 -5.94
CA PHE A 28 6.10 16.49 -5.62
C PHE A 28 5.86 15.51 -4.48
N GLY A 29 6.82 14.62 -4.26
CA GLY A 29 6.74 13.60 -3.23
C GLY A 29 7.50 12.33 -3.62
N THR A 30 7.39 11.33 -2.77
CA THR A 30 8.06 10.03 -2.91
C THR A 30 7.10 8.92 -2.52
N VAL A 31 7.18 7.81 -3.24
CA VAL A 31 6.42 6.59 -2.96
C VAL A 31 7.34 5.38 -2.96
N VAL A 32 6.97 4.38 -2.18
CA VAL A 32 7.52 3.03 -2.25
C VAL A 32 6.35 2.04 -2.20
N ALA A 33 6.39 1.00 -3.02
CA ALA A 33 5.43 -0.10 -2.95
C ALA A 33 6.11 -1.42 -3.32
N ASP A 34 5.62 -2.52 -2.78
CA ASP A 34 6.13 -3.87 -3.06
C ASP A 34 5.84 -4.34 -4.49
N GLU A 35 5.10 -3.54 -5.27
CA GLU A 35 4.72 -3.84 -6.64
C GLU A 35 4.91 -2.62 -7.56
N PRO A 36 5.66 -2.76 -8.67
CA PRO A 36 6.07 -1.63 -9.51
C PRO A 36 4.93 -0.81 -10.14
N ASN A 37 3.85 -1.45 -10.61
CA ASN A 37 2.72 -0.73 -11.20
C ASN A 37 2.03 0.16 -10.16
N ALA A 38 1.89 -0.33 -8.92
CA ALA A 38 1.32 0.44 -7.83
C ALA A 38 2.20 1.65 -7.46
N ALA A 39 3.53 1.47 -7.40
CA ALA A 39 4.46 2.57 -7.19
C ALA A 39 4.33 3.63 -8.29
N GLY A 40 4.20 3.20 -9.56
CA GLY A 40 3.95 4.09 -10.70
C GLY A 40 2.68 4.92 -10.53
N VAL A 41 1.58 4.29 -10.13
CA VAL A 41 0.30 4.98 -9.84
C VAL A 41 0.48 6.01 -8.72
N GLY A 42 1.11 5.63 -7.61
CA GLY A 42 1.34 6.56 -6.48
C GLY A 42 2.16 7.78 -6.89
N ARG A 43 3.25 7.58 -7.67
CA ARG A 43 4.05 8.67 -8.24
C ARG A 43 3.20 9.60 -9.11
N ASP A 44 2.35 9.06 -9.97
CA ASP A 44 1.53 9.85 -10.88
C ASP A 44 0.48 10.68 -10.10
N ILE A 45 -0.09 10.14 -9.03
CA ILE A 45 -0.99 10.90 -8.14
C ILE A 45 -0.23 12.07 -7.50
N LEU A 46 0.98 11.85 -6.96
CA LEU A 46 1.77 12.93 -6.37
C LEU A 46 2.19 13.97 -7.42
N ALA A 47 2.61 13.55 -8.61
CA ALA A 47 3.00 14.41 -9.72
C ALA A 47 1.85 15.32 -10.18
N ASN A 48 0.61 14.86 -10.05
CA ASN A 48 -0.61 15.63 -10.34
C ASN A 48 -1.12 16.44 -9.13
N GLY A 49 -0.32 16.56 -8.06
CA GLY A 49 -0.63 17.40 -6.90
C GLY A 49 -1.50 16.75 -5.83
N GLY A 50 -1.75 15.46 -5.91
CA GLY A 50 -2.43 14.69 -4.87
C GLY A 50 -1.64 14.66 -3.56
N SER A 51 -2.32 14.39 -2.45
CA SER A 51 -1.73 14.20 -1.13
C SER A 51 -1.08 12.82 -0.98
N ALA A 52 -0.30 12.62 0.09
CA ALA A 52 0.20 11.30 0.47
C ALA A 52 -0.94 10.31 0.73
N GLY A 53 -2.08 10.77 1.28
CA GLY A 53 -3.30 9.96 1.45
C GLY A 53 -3.91 9.53 0.12
N ASP A 54 -3.99 10.44 -0.86
CA ASP A 54 -4.49 10.12 -2.21
C ASP A 54 -3.59 9.07 -2.89
N ALA A 55 -2.27 9.26 -2.82
CA ALA A 55 -1.32 8.32 -3.40
C ALA A 55 -1.43 6.93 -2.76
N ALA A 56 -1.55 6.85 -1.43
CA ALA A 56 -1.71 5.58 -0.72
C ALA A 56 -3.02 4.86 -1.11
N VAL A 57 -4.14 5.58 -1.20
CA VAL A 57 -5.43 5.01 -1.64
C VAL A 57 -5.34 4.49 -3.08
N ALA A 58 -4.78 5.27 -3.99
CA ALA A 58 -4.64 4.85 -5.39
C ALA A 58 -3.68 3.65 -5.55
N MET A 59 -2.57 3.62 -4.79
CA MET A 59 -1.65 2.47 -4.75
C MET A 59 -2.36 1.21 -4.26
N TYR A 60 -3.19 1.29 -3.22
CA TYR A 60 -3.96 0.14 -2.76
C TYR A 60 -4.87 -0.44 -3.85
N PHE A 61 -5.64 0.41 -4.55
CA PHE A 61 -6.50 -0.08 -5.64
C PHE A 61 -5.69 -0.62 -6.83
N ALA A 62 -4.52 -0.07 -7.11
CA ALA A 62 -3.59 -0.65 -8.07
C ALA A 62 -3.09 -2.02 -7.62
N LEU A 63 -2.63 -2.15 -6.36
CA LEU A 63 -2.21 -3.42 -5.76
C LEU A 63 -3.31 -4.48 -5.80
N SER A 64 -4.57 -4.10 -5.57
CA SER A 64 -5.69 -5.06 -5.63
C SER A 64 -5.85 -5.71 -7.00
N ALA A 65 -5.38 -5.04 -8.05
CA ALA A 65 -5.38 -5.55 -9.41
C ALA A 65 -4.05 -6.23 -9.81
N THR A 66 -2.91 -5.78 -9.26
CA THR A 66 -1.59 -6.21 -9.73
C THR A 66 -0.87 -7.16 -8.78
N LEU A 67 -1.29 -7.23 -7.49
CA LEU A 67 -0.71 -8.13 -6.48
C LEU A 67 -1.79 -8.76 -5.59
N PRO A 68 -2.83 -9.44 -6.13
CA PRO A 68 -3.91 -10.01 -5.33
C PRO A 68 -3.47 -11.15 -4.40
N SER A 69 -2.25 -11.64 -4.56
CA SER A 69 -1.61 -12.59 -3.64
C SER A 69 -1.47 -12.04 -2.21
N ALA A 70 -1.38 -10.70 -2.08
CA ALA A 70 -1.08 -10.00 -0.82
C ALA A 70 -2.02 -8.82 -0.52
N ALA A 71 -2.69 -8.23 -1.53
CA ALA A 71 -3.40 -6.95 -1.39
C ALA A 71 -4.75 -6.90 -2.12
N SER A 72 -5.49 -7.99 -2.22
CA SER A 72 -6.83 -8.02 -2.83
C SER A 72 -7.84 -7.14 -2.07
N LEU A 73 -8.99 -6.87 -2.70
CA LEU A 73 -10.15 -6.24 -2.03
C LEU A 73 -10.67 -7.06 -0.83
N GLY A 74 -10.30 -8.35 -0.72
CA GLY A 74 -10.57 -9.23 0.42
C GLY A 74 -9.63 -9.06 1.62
N ALA A 75 -8.68 -8.13 1.57
CA ALA A 75 -7.66 -7.90 2.60
C ALA A 75 -8.17 -7.12 3.82
N GLY A 76 -7.35 -7.14 4.87
CA GLY A 76 -7.35 -6.18 5.97
C GLY A 76 -6.01 -5.45 6.07
N GLY A 77 -5.83 -4.62 7.13
CA GLY A 77 -4.54 -3.93 7.27
C GLY A 77 -4.50 -2.82 8.30
N VAL A 78 -3.42 -2.04 8.23
CA VAL A 78 -3.17 -0.88 9.07
C VAL A 78 -2.38 0.17 8.29
N CYS A 79 -2.72 1.45 8.49
CA CYS A 79 -1.95 2.59 8.02
C CYS A 79 -1.57 3.49 9.19
N LEU A 80 -0.36 4.04 9.15
CA LEU A 80 0.00 5.24 9.89
C LEU A 80 -0.07 6.42 8.96
N ALA A 81 -0.75 7.48 9.38
CA ALA A 81 -0.91 8.70 8.61
C ALA A 81 -0.51 9.92 9.44
N HIS A 82 0.42 10.71 8.92
CA HIS A 82 0.91 11.94 9.53
C HIS A 82 0.49 13.16 8.72
N LYS A 83 -0.05 14.15 9.40
CA LYS A 83 -0.38 15.47 8.83
C LYS A 83 0.59 16.52 9.37
N ALA A 84 1.50 16.98 8.53
CA ALA A 84 2.58 17.90 8.92
C ALA A 84 2.07 19.23 9.50
N GLU A 85 0.99 19.79 8.92
CA GLU A 85 0.38 21.04 9.35
C GLU A 85 -0.11 20.99 10.81
N THR A 86 -0.80 19.92 11.19
CA THR A 86 -1.33 19.71 12.54
C THR A 86 -0.37 18.96 13.45
N ARG A 87 0.73 18.43 12.91
CA ARG A 87 1.73 17.62 13.62
C ARG A 87 1.15 16.35 14.23
N LYS A 88 0.00 15.89 13.73
CA LYS A 88 -0.74 14.76 14.26
C LYS A 88 -0.44 13.51 13.44
N THR A 89 -0.17 12.41 14.14
CA THR A 89 -0.05 11.07 13.56
C THR A 89 -1.18 10.20 14.09
N GLU A 90 -1.84 9.46 13.20
CA GLU A 90 -2.96 8.59 13.51
C GLU A 90 -2.68 7.19 12.96
N ALA A 91 -3.16 6.16 13.65
CA ALA A 91 -3.25 4.81 13.11
C ALA A 91 -4.68 4.56 12.63
N ILE A 92 -4.82 4.21 11.36
CA ILE A 92 -6.08 3.75 10.76
C ILE A 92 -6.01 2.23 10.72
N VAL A 93 -6.80 1.56 11.54
CA VAL A 93 -6.80 0.11 11.71
C VAL A 93 -8.04 -0.51 11.10
N PHE A 94 -7.86 -1.54 10.32
CA PHE A 94 -8.93 -2.27 9.64
C PHE A 94 -8.56 -3.76 9.53
N PRO A 95 -8.43 -4.45 10.69
CA PRO A 95 -8.15 -5.88 10.69
C PRO A 95 -9.29 -6.64 10.02
N ALA A 96 -8.97 -7.73 9.31
CA ALA A 96 -9.94 -8.59 8.66
C ALA A 96 -10.33 -9.75 9.61
N PRO A 97 -11.46 -9.66 10.35
CA PRO A 97 -11.87 -10.71 11.25
C PRO A 97 -12.40 -11.92 10.49
N PRO A 98 -12.42 -13.11 11.10
CA PRO A 98 -13.12 -14.26 10.53
C PRO A 98 -14.57 -13.92 10.19
N ALA A 99 -15.07 -14.37 9.03
CA ALA A 99 -16.44 -14.12 8.60
C ALA A 99 -17.47 -15.11 9.19
N GLY A 100 -17.02 -16.09 9.93
CA GLY A 100 -17.84 -17.18 10.46
C GLY A 100 -17.49 -18.52 9.80
N PRO A 101 -18.06 -19.61 10.30
CA PRO A 101 -17.77 -20.95 9.79
C PRO A 101 -18.28 -21.12 8.35
N ALA A 102 -17.59 -21.96 7.59
CA ALA A 102 -18.03 -22.39 6.28
C ALA A 102 -19.46 -22.96 6.35
N ARG A 103 -20.27 -22.71 5.31
CA ARG A 103 -21.66 -23.15 5.26
C ARG A 103 -21.80 -24.68 5.22
N ASP A 104 -20.84 -25.35 4.59
CA ASP A 104 -20.69 -26.79 4.63
C ASP A 104 -19.30 -27.14 5.16
N PRO A 105 -19.19 -27.76 6.35
CA PRO A 105 -17.88 -28.09 6.93
C PRO A 105 -17.05 -29.08 6.08
N ARG A 106 -17.67 -29.79 5.14
CA ARG A 106 -16.98 -30.80 4.31
C ARG A 106 -16.42 -30.24 3.00
N SER A 107 -17.10 -29.27 2.42
CA SER A 107 -16.75 -28.70 1.11
C SER A 107 -16.55 -27.19 1.15
N GLY A 108 -16.87 -26.53 2.28
CA GLY A 108 -16.76 -25.11 2.47
C GLY A 108 -15.33 -24.69 2.79
N PHE A 109 -15.13 -23.37 2.80
CA PHE A 109 -13.86 -22.74 3.13
C PHE A 109 -14.05 -21.52 4.03
N ASP A 110 -13.11 -21.31 4.92
CA ASP A 110 -13.12 -20.18 5.81
C ASP A 110 -12.54 -18.94 5.10
N VAL A 111 -13.20 -17.82 5.29
CA VAL A 111 -12.76 -16.51 4.77
C VAL A 111 -12.73 -15.47 5.88
N ALA A 112 -11.89 -14.48 5.68
CA ALA A 112 -11.94 -13.25 6.46
C ALA A 112 -13.01 -12.30 5.89
N THR A 113 -13.55 -11.47 6.76
CA THR A 113 -14.42 -10.35 6.35
C THR A 113 -13.55 -9.26 5.74
N PRO A 114 -13.76 -8.85 4.48
CA PRO A 114 -13.02 -7.77 3.85
C PRO A 114 -13.16 -6.45 4.62
N THR A 115 -12.07 -5.75 4.87
CA THR A 115 -12.08 -4.45 5.58
C THR A 115 -11.26 -3.37 4.88
N ALA A 116 -10.36 -3.76 3.98
CA ALA A 116 -9.41 -2.82 3.37
C ALA A 116 -10.07 -1.66 2.61
N VAL A 117 -11.16 -1.91 1.85
CA VAL A 117 -11.91 -0.84 1.17
C VAL A 117 -12.46 0.18 2.18
N ARG A 118 -12.89 -0.27 3.37
CA ARG A 118 -13.35 0.63 4.44
C ARG A 118 -12.17 1.41 5.05
N GLY A 119 -11.03 0.75 5.26
CA GLY A 119 -9.80 1.39 5.69
C GLY A 119 -9.34 2.50 4.73
N MET A 120 -9.33 2.20 3.42
CA MET A 120 -8.99 3.18 2.39
C MET A 120 -10.01 4.32 2.28
N THR A 121 -11.30 4.04 2.48
CA THR A 121 -12.34 5.09 2.56
C THR A 121 -12.08 6.03 3.74
N LEU A 122 -11.77 5.48 4.92
CA LEU A 122 -11.46 6.28 6.10
C LEU A 122 -10.18 7.09 5.93
N LEU A 123 -9.12 6.48 5.35
CA LEU A 123 -7.87 7.18 5.02
C LEU A 123 -8.13 8.35 4.05
N HIS A 124 -8.92 8.12 3.00
CA HIS A 124 -9.28 9.16 2.03
C HIS A 124 -10.03 10.32 2.69
N VAL A 125 -11.05 10.04 3.50
CA VAL A 125 -11.85 11.08 4.19
C VAL A 125 -10.97 11.95 5.10
N ARG A 126 -9.94 11.39 5.73
CA ARG A 126 -9.09 12.10 6.70
C ARG A 126 -7.86 12.76 6.10
N HIS A 127 -7.28 12.14 5.08
CA HIS A 127 -5.96 12.51 4.54
C HIS A 127 -5.95 12.68 3.01
N GLY A 128 -7.06 12.43 2.34
CA GLY A 128 -7.23 12.65 0.91
C GLY A 128 -7.67 14.07 0.56
N SER A 129 -7.49 14.44 -0.70
CA SER A 129 -7.92 15.72 -1.28
C SER A 129 -8.46 15.56 -2.70
N ALA A 130 -8.01 14.54 -3.43
CA ALA A 130 -8.47 14.25 -4.79
C ALA A 130 -9.83 13.53 -4.75
N PRO A 131 -10.64 13.62 -5.82
CA PRO A 131 -11.89 12.88 -5.91
C PRO A 131 -11.68 11.36 -5.81
N TRP A 132 -12.46 10.68 -4.96
CA TRP A 132 -12.39 9.23 -4.76
C TRP A 132 -12.37 8.43 -6.07
N GLY A 133 -13.26 8.78 -7.00
CA GLY A 133 -13.37 8.10 -8.28
C GLY A 133 -12.10 8.14 -9.13
N THR A 134 -11.32 9.23 -9.03
CA THR A 134 -10.03 9.35 -9.71
C THR A 134 -9.02 8.35 -9.17
N LEU A 135 -8.99 8.14 -7.86
CA LEU A 135 -8.05 7.23 -7.20
C LEU A 135 -8.34 5.77 -7.54
N VAL A 136 -9.63 5.38 -7.49
CA VAL A 136 -10.06 4.01 -7.83
C VAL A 136 -9.90 3.69 -9.31
N ALA A 137 -10.04 4.69 -10.19
CA ALA A 137 -9.94 4.51 -11.65
C ALA A 137 -8.59 3.92 -12.11
N HIS A 138 -7.53 4.12 -11.35
CA HIS A 138 -6.22 3.53 -11.69
C HIS A 138 -6.25 1.99 -11.55
N GLY A 139 -6.77 1.47 -10.44
CA GLY A 139 -6.95 0.03 -10.26
C GLY A 139 -7.94 -0.57 -11.26
N GLU A 140 -9.06 0.13 -11.52
CA GLU A 140 -10.05 -0.30 -12.54
C GLU A 140 -9.41 -0.46 -13.91
N ARG A 141 -8.61 0.51 -14.37
CA ARG A 141 -7.91 0.43 -15.67
C ARG A 141 -6.92 -0.74 -15.70
N LEU A 142 -6.11 -0.90 -14.65
CA LEU A 142 -5.14 -1.99 -14.57
C LEU A 142 -5.83 -3.36 -14.63
N ALA A 143 -6.99 -3.52 -14.00
CA ALA A 143 -7.75 -4.77 -14.04
C ALA A 143 -8.44 -4.97 -15.40
N ARG A 144 -9.15 -3.94 -15.91
CA ARG A 144 -9.99 -4.04 -17.12
C ARG A 144 -9.16 -4.09 -18.41
N ASP A 145 -8.19 -3.18 -18.52
CA ASP A 145 -7.39 -3.04 -19.74
C ASP A 145 -6.17 -3.96 -19.71
N GLY A 146 -5.85 -4.50 -18.52
CA GLY A 146 -4.74 -5.41 -18.27
C GLY A 146 -3.44 -4.68 -17.92
N ALA A 147 -2.73 -5.22 -16.94
CA ALA A 147 -1.40 -4.80 -16.53
C ALA A 147 -0.36 -5.90 -16.87
N PRO A 148 0.91 -5.56 -17.07
CA PRO A 148 1.95 -6.55 -17.14
C PRO A 148 2.08 -7.23 -15.76
N VAL A 149 2.14 -8.56 -15.74
CA VAL A 149 2.45 -9.33 -14.53
C VAL A 149 3.84 -8.94 -14.04
N SER A 150 3.91 -8.39 -12.84
CA SER A 150 5.18 -8.02 -12.23
C SER A 150 5.96 -9.24 -11.75
N ARG A 151 7.27 -9.06 -11.55
CA ARG A 151 8.14 -10.09 -10.98
C ARG A 151 7.68 -10.51 -9.57
N ALA A 152 7.13 -9.56 -8.78
CA ALA A 152 6.55 -9.84 -7.47
C ALA A 152 5.38 -10.82 -7.56
N LEU A 153 4.41 -10.56 -8.45
CA LEU A 153 3.28 -11.48 -8.66
C LEU A 153 3.74 -12.81 -9.28
N ALA A 154 4.67 -12.79 -10.23
CA ALA A 154 5.20 -14.02 -10.86
C ALA A 154 5.85 -14.95 -9.82
N ARG A 155 6.65 -14.39 -8.90
CA ARG A 155 7.22 -15.15 -7.76
C ARG A 155 6.11 -15.77 -6.90
N ASP A 156 5.10 -15.01 -6.55
CA ASP A 156 3.99 -15.46 -5.71
C ASP A 156 3.16 -16.54 -6.41
N LEU A 157 2.91 -16.40 -7.71
CA LEU A 157 2.25 -17.41 -8.53
C LEU A 157 3.05 -18.72 -8.56
N GLN A 158 4.37 -18.64 -8.71
CA GLN A 158 5.23 -19.83 -8.68
C GLN A 158 5.15 -20.53 -7.31
N ALA A 159 5.23 -19.78 -6.22
CA ALA A 159 5.13 -20.33 -4.86
C ALA A 159 3.73 -20.87 -4.53
N GLY A 160 2.68 -20.25 -5.06
CA GLY A 160 1.27 -20.60 -4.78
C GLY A 160 0.60 -21.50 -5.83
N ALA A 161 1.26 -21.89 -6.91
CA ALA A 161 0.65 -22.57 -8.06
C ALA A 161 -0.19 -23.79 -7.70
N ALA A 162 0.35 -24.68 -6.87
CA ALA A 162 -0.36 -25.90 -6.43
C ALA A 162 -1.60 -25.59 -5.59
N LEU A 163 -1.59 -24.47 -4.86
CA LEU A 163 -2.64 -24.08 -3.93
C LEU A 163 -3.80 -23.39 -4.63
N ILE A 164 -3.51 -22.40 -5.48
CA ILE A 164 -4.53 -21.67 -6.25
C ILE A 164 -5.10 -22.55 -7.38
N GLY A 165 -4.33 -23.51 -7.88
CA GLY A 165 -4.74 -24.47 -8.90
C GLY A 165 -5.90 -25.39 -8.48
N GLN A 166 -6.23 -25.48 -7.20
CA GLN A 166 -7.37 -26.24 -6.69
C GLN A 166 -8.71 -25.53 -6.87
N ASP A 167 -8.70 -24.21 -7.01
CA ASP A 167 -9.91 -23.41 -7.23
C ASP A 167 -10.13 -23.10 -8.72
N ALA A 168 -11.29 -23.49 -9.26
CA ALA A 168 -11.59 -23.30 -10.68
C ALA A 168 -11.69 -21.82 -11.09
N ALA A 169 -12.17 -20.94 -10.19
CA ALA A 169 -12.25 -19.52 -10.45
C ALA A 169 -10.85 -18.88 -10.42
N ALA A 170 -10.00 -19.26 -9.47
CA ALA A 170 -8.62 -18.80 -9.41
C ALA A 170 -7.81 -19.28 -10.64
N ARG A 171 -7.93 -20.55 -11.03
CA ARG A 171 -7.31 -21.02 -12.27
C ARG A 171 -7.71 -20.17 -13.47
N ARG A 172 -9.00 -19.85 -13.60
CA ARG A 172 -9.51 -19.08 -14.74
C ARG A 172 -8.94 -17.67 -14.81
N ILE A 173 -8.79 -16.99 -13.68
CA ILE A 173 -8.27 -15.61 -13.69
C ILE A 173 -6.76 -15.57 -13.96
N PHE A 174 -6.01 -16.62 -13.58
CA PHE A 174 -4.57 -16.69 -13.83
C PHE A 174 -4.20 -17.46 -15.10
N ASP A 175 -5.17 -17.91 -15.91
CA ASP A 175 -4.96 -18.61 -17.16
C ASP A 175 -4.88 -17.62 -18.35
N LYS A 176 -3.94 -17.85 -19.25
CA LYS A 176 -3.85 -17.13 -20.55
C LYS A 176 -4.94 -17.51 -21.55
N GLY A 177 -5.84 -18.44 -21.20
CA GLY A 177 -6.89 -18.97 -22.07
C GLY A 177 -6.55 -20.32 -22.75
N ASN A 178 -5.43 -20.91 -22.43
CA ASN A 178 -4.97 -22.20 -22.98
C ASN A 178 -4.50 -23.20 -21.91
N GLY A 179 -4.86 -23.01 -20.65
CA GLY A 179 -4.43 -23.84 -19.52
C GLY A 179 -3.03 -23.49 -19.00
N VAL A 180 -2.38 -22.45 -19.53
CA VAL A 180 -1.07 -21.98 -19.10
C VAL A 180 -1.26 -20.76 -18.19
N ALA A 181 -0.66 -20.80 -17.00
CA ALA A 181 -0.71 -19.67 -16.07
C ALA A 181 0.04 -18.45 -16.63
N VAL A 182 -0.45 -17.25 -16.26
CA VAL A 182 0.26 -15.99 -16.56
C VAL A 182 1.61 -15.97 -15.87
N GLY A 183 2.63 -15.43 -16.54
CA GLY A 183 3.99 -15.27 -16.04
C GLY A 183 4.47 -13.83 -16.14
N GLU A 184 5.70 -13.55 -15.68
CA GLU A 184 6.29 -12.20 -15.70
C GLU A 184 6.20 -11.60 -17.11
N GLY A 185 5.75 -10.33 -17.19
CA GLY A 185 5.60 -9.58 -18.42
C GLY A 185 4.34 -9.86 -19.23
N ASP A 186 3.60 -10.92 -18.94
CA ASP A 186 2.35 -11.19 -19.63
C ASP A 186 1.31 -10.11 -19.32
N ARG A 187 0.55 -9.70 -20.33
CA ARG A 187 -0.59 -8.81 -20.12
C ARG A 187 -1.75 -9.57 -19.49
N TRP A 188 -2.11 -9.21 -18.29
CA TRP A 188 -3.12 -9.89 -17.49
C TRP A 188 -4.38 -9.05 -17.31
N VAL A 189 -5.52 -9.54 -17.82
CA VAL A 189 -6.82 -8.86 -17.82
C VAL A 189 -7.78 -9.55 -16.84
N GLN A 190 -8.40 -8.77 -15.95
CA GLN A 190 -9.31 -9.24 -14.90
C GLN A 190 -10.66 -8.52 -15.01
N ARG A 191 -11.51 -8.95 -15.95
CA ARG A 191 -12.76 -8.24 -16.28
C ARG A 191 -13.72 -8.14 -15.10
N ASP A 192 -13.89 -9.21 -14.32
CA ASP A 192 -14.80 -9.23 -13.17
C ASP A 192 -14.30 -8.25 -12.09
N LEU A 193 -13.02 -8.25 -11.79
CA LEU A 193 -12.41 -7.30 -10.86
C LEU A 193 -12.53 -5.86 -11.37
N GLY A 194 -12.35 -5.63 -12.68
CA GLY A 194 -12.55 -4.33 -13.30
C GLY A 194 -13.98 -3.81 -13.11
N SER A 195 -14.99 -4.68 -13.24
CA SER A 195 -16.41 -4.34 -13.00
C SER A 195 -16.67 -4.03 -11.51
N THR A 196 -16.05 -4.78 -10.62
CA THR A 196 -16.13 -4.53 -9.17
C THR A 196 -15.52 -3.17 -8.81
N LEU A 197 -14.32 -2.87 -9.32
CA LEU A 197 -13.66 -1.58 -9.10
C LEU A 197 -14.44 -0.41 -9.72
N ALA A 198 -15.07 -0.60 -10.89
CA ALA A 198 -16.00 0.38 -11.47
C ALA A 198 -17.17 0.68 -10.53
N THR A 199 -17.73 -0.35 -9.89
CA THR A 199 -18.81 -0.19 -8.91
C THR A 199 -18.34 0.61 -7.69
N ILE A 200 -17.16 0.27 -7.13
CA ILE A 200 -16.55 1.01 -6.02
C ILE A 200 -16.25 2.47 -6.41
N ARG A 201 -15.79 2.70 -7.64
CA ARG A 201 -15.51 4.04 -8.16
C ARG A 201 -16.76 4.91 -8.22
N VAL A 202 -17.86 4.36 -8.72
CA VAL A 202 -19.10 5.12 -8.97
C VAL A 202 -19.96 5.25 -7.71
N ARG A 203 -20.07 4.17 -6.90
CA ARG A 203 -20.96 4.11 -5.74
C ARG A 203 -20.25 4.37 -4.41
N GLY A 204 -18.93 4.49 -4.43
CA GLY A 204 -18.11 4.66 -3.21
C GLY A 204 -17.93 3.36 -2.43
N GLY A 205 -17.07 3.42 -1.40
CA GLY A 205 -16.80 2.27 -0.52
C GLY A 205 -18.01 1.81 0.31
N VAL A 206 -19.03 2.65 0.49
CA VAL A 206 -20.23 2.33 1.28
C VAL A 206 -21.04 1.18 0.65
N ASP A 207 -21.19 1.17 -0.68
CA ASP A 207 -21.93 0.11 -1.40
C ASP A 207 -21.29 -1.28 -1.24
N PHE A 208 -19.95 -1.32 -1.06
CA PHE A 208 -19.22 -2.56 -0.80
C PHE A 208 -19.62 -3.25 0.51
N PHE A 209 -20.13 -2.49 1.49
CA PHE A 209 -20.46 -2.99 2.85
C PHE A 209 -21.93 -3.00 3.18
N GLN A 210 -22.77 -2.20 2.53
CA GLN A 210 -24.17 -2.01 2.92
C GLN A 210 -25.14 -2.04 1.74
N GLY A 211 -24.65 -1.84 0.50
CA GLY A 211 -25.46 -1.66 -0.69
C GLY A 211 -25.83 -2.95 -1.41
N HIS A 212 -26.09 -2.78 -2.70
CA HIS A 212 -26.40 -3.89 -3.59
C HIS A 212 -25.20 -4.83 -3.77
N PHE A 213 -24.01 -4.25 -3.93
CA PHE A 213 -22.78 -5.02 -4.10
C PHE A 213 -22.45 -5.87 -2.86
N ALA A 214 -22.71 -5.34 -1.64
CA ALA A 214 -22.53 -6.12 -0.40
C ALA A 214 -23.35 -7.40 -0.38
N ARG A 215 -24.63 -7.34 -0.80
CA ARG A 215 -25.48 -8.52 -0.93
C ARG A 215 -24.95 -9.49 -1.97
N GLN A 216 -24.64 -8.97 -3.16
CA GLN A 216 -24.08 -9.79 -4.25
C GLN A 216 -22.79 -10.52 -3.82
N LEU A 217 -21.88 -9.83 -3.11
CA LEU A 217 -20.65 -10.42 -2.61
C LEU A 217 -20.93 -11.54 -1.58
N ALA A 218 -21.79 -11.25 -0.59
CA ALA A 218 -22.13 -12.25 0.43
C ALA A 218 -22.79 -13.49 -0.18
N ASP A 219 -23.78 -13.30 -1.07
CA ASP A 219 -24.48 -14.38 -1.76
C ASP A 219 -23.51 -15.21 -2.62
N ALA A 220 -22.59 -14.58 -3.35
CA ALA A 220 -21.62 -15.27 -4.18
C ALA A 220 -20.61 -16.09 -3.35
N VAL A 221 -20.14 -15.55 -2.21
CA VAL A 221 -19.25 -16.29 -1.29
C VAL A 221 -19.96 -17.47 -0.68
N GLN A 222 -21.23 -17.30 -0.23
CA GLN A 222 -22.03 -18.38 0.35
C GLN A 222 -22.38 -19.46 -0.69
N ALA A 223 -22.71 -19.07 -1.92
CA ALA A 223 -22.95 -20.02 -3.01
C ALA A 223 -21.69 -20.84 -3.35
N ALA A 224 -20.51 -20.26 -3.16
CA ALA A 224 -19.24 -20.98 -3.32
C ALA A 224 -18.84 -21.82 -2.09
N GLY A 225 -19.62 -21.79 -0.98
CA GLY A 225 -19.37 -22.58 0.24
C GLY A 225 -18.72 -21.81 1.40
N GLY A 226 -18.42 -20.53 1.24
CA GLY A 226 -17.83 -19.70 2.29
C GLY A 226 -18.84 -19.16 3.30
N GLY A 227 -18.35 -18.73 4.47
CA GLY A 227 -19.18 -18.28 5.58
C GLY A 227 -19.54 -16.78 5.61
N LEU A 228 -19.14 -15.97 4.62
CA LEU A 228 -19.37 -14.53 4.61
C LEU A 228 -20.85 -14.18 4.51
N THR A 229 -21.35 -13.36 5.44
CA THR A 229 -22.72 -12.86 5.45
C THR A 229 -22.78 -11.35 5.21
N LEU A 230 -23.96 -10.85 4.83
CA LEU A 230 -24.19 -9.40 4.75
C LEU A 230 -23.98 -8.71 6.12
N GLN A 231 -24.29 -9.42 7.22
CA GLN A 231 -24.09 -8.92 8.57
C GLN A 231 -22.58 -8.70 8.85
N ASN A 232 -21.71 -9.66 8.48
CA ASN A 232 -20.27 -9.50 8.63
C ASN A 232 -19.77 -8.24 7.90
N LEU A 233 -20.23 -8.00 6.66
CA LEU A 233 -19.84 -6.82 5.89
C LEU A 233 -20.32 -5.52 6.55
N ARG A 234 -21.52 -5.49 7.10
CA ARG A 234 -22.08 -4.32 7.79
C ARG A 234 -21.35 -4.01 9.09
N GLU A 235 -20.96 -5.02 9.84
CA GLU A 235 -20.25 -4.93 11.12
C GLU A 235 -18.74 -4.70 10.93
N ALA A 236 -18.19 -4.95 9.74
CA ALA A 236 -16.80 -4.66 9.43
C ALA A 236 -16.50 -3.18 9.65
N VAL A 237 -15.51 -2.86 10.48
CA VAL A 237 -15.16 -1.48 10.84
C VAL A 237 -13.72 -1.17 10.49
N ALA A 238 -13.48 0.10 10.18
CA ALA A 238 -12.17 0.72 10.23
C ALA A 238 -12.21 1.81 11.29
N SER A 239 -11.17 1.93 12.08
CA SER A 239 -11.11 2.85 13.21
C SER A 239 -9.84 3.68 13.18
N VAL A 240 -9.94 4.90 13.71
CA VAL A 240 -8.77 5.72 14.04
C VAL A 240 -8.42 5.48 15.50
N VAL A 241 -7.19 5.08 15.74
CA VAL A 241 -6.68 4.84 17.10
C VAL A 241 -5.32 5.51 17.29
N GLU A 242 -4.91 5.67 18.53
CA GLU A 242 -3.59 6.19 18.86
C GLU A 242 -2.51 5.18 18.46
N PRO A 243 -1.47 5.58 17.69
CA PRO A 243 -0.32 4.73 17.43
C PRO A 243 0.56 4.60 18.67
N ILE A 244 1.34 3.52 18.75
CA ILE A 244 2.42 3.43 19.73
C ILE A 244 3.45 4.52 19.41
N GLN A 245 3.98 5.17 20.43
CA GLN A 245 4.96 6.24 20.26
C GLN A 245 6.19 6.01 21.16
N ALA A 246 7.36 6.38 20.63
CA ALA A 246 8.60 6.36 21.37
C ALA A 246 9.43 7.62 21.06
N PRO A 247 10.02 8.28 22.07
CA PRO A 247 10.86 9.44 21.86
C PRO A 247 12.20 9.04 21.23
N VAL A 248 12.67 9.84 20.27
CA VAL A 248 13.97 9.69 19.60
C VAL A 248 14.63 11.07 19.48
N GLY A 249 15.30 11.52 20.52
CA GLY A 249 15.82 12.87 20.61
C GLY A 249 14.70 13.91 20.53
N SER A 250 14.74 14.80 19.53
CA SER A 250 13.70 15.79 19.25
C SER A 250 12.54 15.25 18.41
N HIS A 251 12.59 13.97 18.02
CA HIS A 251 11.60 13.31 17.17
C HIS A 251 10.74 12.34 17.97
N THR A 252 9.65 11.89 17.36
CA THR A 252 8.81 10.80 17.83
C THR A 252 8.73 9.73 16.76
N ALA A 253 9.04 8.50 17.13
CA ALA A 253 8.79 7.32 16.32
C ALA A 253 7.39 6.79 16.62
N TRP A 254 6.65 6.45 15.56
CA TRP A 254 5.27 6.00 15.59
C TRP A 254 5.19 4.60 15.01
N PHE A 255 4.49 3.70 15.70
CA PHE A 255 4.35 2.30 15.31
C PHE A 255 2.89 1.88 15.32
N ALA A 256 2.55 0.87 14.55
CA ALA A 256 1.21 0.31 14.53
C ALA A 256 0.80 -0.23 15.91
N PRO A 257 -0.44 0.01 16.38
CA PRO A 257 -0.89 -0.52 17.67
C PRO A 257 -1.19 -2.03 17.59
N PRO A 258 -1.27 -2.75 18.72
CA PRO A 258 -1.78 -4.11 18.74
C PRO A 258 -3.19 -4.18 18.10
N PRO A 259 -3.51 -5.29 17.40
CA PRO A 259 -2.78 -6.56 17.30
C PRO A 259 -1.71 -6.59 16.19
N PHE A 260 -1.35 -5.43 15.62
CA PHE A 260 -0.35 -5.32 14.56
C PHE A 260 1.09 -5.42 15.10
N GLY A 261 2.06 -5.57 14.20
CA GLY A 261 3.46 -5.85 14.51
C GLY A 261 4.27 -4.68 15.08
N GLY A 262 3.63 -3.54 15.39
CA GLY A 262 4.31 -2.36 15.91
C GLY A 262 5.15 -2.58 17.18
N PRO A 263 4.70 -3.35 18.18
CA PRO A 263 5.55 -3.67 19.34
C PRO A 263 6.88 -4.35 18.97
N THR A 264 6.84 -5.27 17.99
CA THR A 264 8.06 -5.94 17.48
C THR A 264 8.97 -4.96 16.75
N THR A 265 8.40 -4.08 15.92
CA THR A 265 9.16 -3.01 15.23
C THR A 265 9.78 -2.04 16.22
N GLN A 266 9.03 -1.65 17.26
CA GLN A 266 9.53 -0.79 18.32
C GLN A 266 10.72 -1.43 19.08
N ALA A 267 10.61 -2.71 19.45
CA ALA A 267 11.68 -3.44 20.13
C ALA A 267 12.94 -3.52 19.25
N ALA A 268 12.80 -3.86 17.97
CA ALA A 268 13.92 -3.91 17.03
C ALA A 268 14.55 -2.52 16.82
N PHE A 269 13.74 -1.47 16.71
CA PHE A 269 14.21 -0.09 16.60
C PHE A 269 14.95 0.38 17.86
N ALA A 270 14.56 -0.12 19.04
CA ALA A 270 15.26 0.13 20.30
C ALA A 270 16.58 -0.67 20.46
N GLY A 271 16.80 -1.68 19.60
CA GLY A 271 18.00 -2.54 19.64
C GLY A 271 17.81 -3.86 20.43
N SER A 272 16.57 -4.18 20.83
CA SER A 272 16.23 -5.41 21.56
C SER A 272 15.47 -6.44 20.70
N GLY A 273 15.44 -6.24 19.38
CA GLY A 273 14.72 -7.11 18.44
C GLY A 273 15.61 -8.11 17.71
N GLY A 274 14.98 -9.02 16.97
CA GLY A 274 15.64 -9.98 16.07
C GLY A 274 16.40 -9.34 14.90
N GLY A 275 17.03 -10.17 14.06
CA GLY A 275 17.79 -9.73 12.88
C GLY A 275 16.90 -9.20 11.74
N THR A 276 17.55 -8.89 10.61
CA THR A 276 16.89 -8.45 9.36
C THR A 276 16.49 -9.62 8.46
N GLY A 277 16.79 -10.86 8.84
CA GLY A 277 16.58 -12.06 8.03
C GLY A 277 15.36 -12.87 8.48
N GLY A 278 14.85 -13.68 7.55
CA GLY A 278 13.76 -14.64 7.75
C GLY A 278 13.36 -15.27 6.43
N SER A 279 12.38 -16.16 6.44
CA SER A 279 11.79 -16.70 5.21
C SER A 279 10.68 -15.79 4.72
N TYR A 280 10.61 -15.56 3.41
CA TYR A 280 9.46 -14.91 2.78
C TYR A 280 8.26 -15.86 2.82
N ALA A 281 7.20 -15.43 3.53
CA ALA A 281 5.96 -16.19 3.62
C ALA A 281 4.87 -15.67 2.66
N GLY A 282 4.97 -14.43 2.22
CA GLY A 282 3.97 -13.77 1.37
C GLY A 282 2.65 -13.49 2.08
N GLY A 283 1.71 -12.93 1.32
CA GLY A 283 0.37 -12.66 1.80
C GLY A 283 0.17 -11.28 2.42
N GLU A 284 1.22 -10.47 2.57
CA GLU A 284 1.18 -9.07 2.96
C GLU A 284 1.86 -8.21 1.91
N SER A 285 1.49 -6.93 1.86
CA SER A 285 2.13 -5.93 1.00
C SER A 285 2.22 -4.59 1.71
N GLY A 286 3.40 -3.97 1.61
CA GLY A 286 3.71 -2.64 2.11
C GLY A 286 3.68 -1.58 1.02
N PHE A 287 3.19 -0.39 1.35
CA PHE A 287 3.28 0.79 0.50
C PHE A 287 3.27 2.07 1.33
N LEU A 288 3.97 3.07 0.85
CA LEU A 288 4.05 4.36 1.52
C LEU A 288 4.11 5.52 0.52
N ALA A 289 3.69 6.68 0.98
CA ALA A 289 3.80 7.93 0.24
C ALA A 289 4.17 9.07 1.20
N VAL A 290 5.01 9.97 0.73
CA VAL A 290 5.32 11.23 1.38
C VAL A 290 5.13 12.34 0.36
N ASP A 291 4.31 13.37 0.66
CA ASP A 291 4.05 14.45 -0.27
C ASP A 291 4.96 15.67 -0.03
N ARG A 292 4.92 16.63 -0.95
CA ARG A 292 5.73 17.86 -0.89
C ARG A 292 5.45 18.75 0.34
N ARG A 293 4.31 18.56 1.00
CA ARG A 293 3.91 19.32 2.21
C ARG A 293 4.45 18.67 3.48
N GLY A 294 5.06 17.48 3.37
CA GLY A 294 5.56 16.71 4.49
C GLY A 294 4.50 15.81 5.15
N ASN A 295 3.32 15.64 4.53
CA ASN A 295 2.41 14.59 4.98
C ASN A 295 2.96 13.24 4.56
N ALA A 296 2.76 12.23 5.40
CA ALA A 296 3.22 10.88 5.13
C ALA A 296 2.14 9.86 5.46
N VAL A 297 2.03 8.83 4.64
CA VAL A 297 1.21 7.65 4.89
C VAL A 297 2.06 6.42 4.65
N ALA A 298 2.07 5.51 5.60
CA ALA A 298 2.70 4.19 5.47
C ALA A 298 1.65 3.14 5.83
N CYS A 299 1.41 2.19 4.94
CA CYS A 299 0.39 1.15 5.08
C CYS A 299 0.99 -0.24 4.89
N THR A 300 0.47 -1.21 5.63
CA THR A 300 0.63 -2.62 5.32
C THR A 300 -0.75 -3.26 5.30
N VAL A 301 -1.04 -3.98 4.22
CA VAL A 301 -2.27 -4.77 4.03
C VAL A 301 -1.93 -6.24 3.94
N GLY A 302 -2.89 -7.11 4.26
CA GLY A 302 -2.63 -8.54 4.24
C GLY A 302 -3.85 -9.38 3.99
N MET A 303 -3.61 -10.53 3.38
CA MET A 303 -4.58 -11.56 3.03
C MET A 303 -4.66 -12.70 4.06
N GLY A 304 -3.88 -12.61 5.14
CA GLY A 304 -3.77 -13.67 6.15
C GLY A 304 -2.72 -14.73 5.82
N GLN A 305 -2.52 -15.04 4.57
CA GLN A 305 -1.49 -15.89 3.99
C GLN A 305 -1.41 -15.63 2.48
N LEU A 306 -0.41 -16.21 1.82
CA LEU A 306 -0.24 -16.08 0.37
C LEU A 306 -1.51 -16.54 -0.37
N PHE A 307 -2.09 -15.65 -1.19
CA PHE A 307 -3.38 -15.78 -1.87
C PHE A 307 -4.60 -15.94 -0.92
N GLY A 308 -4.49 -15.54 0.33
CA GLY A 308 -5.59 -15.56 1.28
C GLY A 308 -6.25 -16.93 1.44
N ALA A 309 -7.55 -17.00 1.34
CA ALA A 309 -8.33 -18.26 1.36
C ALA A 309 -8.12 -19.10 0.09
N ARG A 310 -7.33 -18.63 -0.88
CA ARG A 310 -7.08 -19.28 -2.18
C ARG A 310 -8.35 -19.50 -2.99
N LYS A 311 -9.33 -18.64 -2.76
CA LYS A 311 -10.65 -18.65 -3.38
C LYS A 311 -10.95 -17.30 -4.02
N VAL A 312 -11.39 -17.34 -5.26
CA VAL A 312 -11.90 -16.16 -5.95
C VAL A 312 -13.43 -16.21 -5.95
N THR A 313 -14.04 -15.14 -5.49
CA THR A 313 -15.51 -15.04 -5.51
C THR A 313 -16.01 -14.88 -6.95
N PRO A 314 -16.81 -15.84 -7.45
CA PRO A 314 -17.29 -15.81 -8.82
C PRO A 314 -18.04 -14.51 -9.16
N GLY A 315 -17.83 -13.99 -10.37
CA GLY A 315 -18.48 -12.78 -10.88
C GLY A 315 -18.03 -11.46 -10.24
N THR A 316 -17.10 -11.52 -9.25
CA THR A 316 -16.54 -10.32 -8.61
C THR A 316 -15.04 -10.15 -8.86
N GLY A 317 -14.34 -11.24 -9.16
CA GLY A 317 -12.89 -11.27 -9.31
C GLY A 317 -12.12 -11.05 -7.99
N ILE A 318 -12.81 -11.03 -6.84
CA ILE A 318 -12.17 -10.78 -5.53
C ILE A 318 -11.54 -12.07 -5.01
N MET A 319 -10.23 -12.05 -4.81
CA MET A 319 -9.53 -13.05 -4.00
C MET A 319 -9.86 -12.80 -2.53
N MET A 320 -10.41 -13.79 -1.83
CA MET A 320 -10.82 -13.65 -0.45
C MET A 320 -9.65 -13.82 0.51
N GLY A 321 -9.60 -12.98 1.56
CA GLY A 321 -8.64 -13.14 2.65
C GLY A 321 -8.90 -14.42 3.46
N ALA A 322 -7.83 -15.00 4.00
CA ALA A 322 -7.93 -16.10 4.95
C ALA A 322 -8.15 -15.55 6.38
N PRO A 323 -8.96 -16.21 7.21
CA PRO A 323 -9.05 -15.85 8.62
C PRO A 323 -7.73 -16.20 9.31
N GLY A 324 -7.22 -15.28 10.11
CA GLY A 324 -5.98 -15.54 10.84
C GLY A 324 -5.55 -14.38 11.72
N GLY A 325 -5.82 -14.46 13.02
CA GLY A 325 -5.43 -13.43 13.97
C GLY A 325 -3.91 -13.19 14.05
N GLY A 326 -3.10 -14.22 13.73
CA GLY A 326 -1.63 -14.11 13.73
C GLY A 326 -1.05 -13.29 12.59
N SER A 327 -1.75 -13.14 11.47
CA SER A 327 -1.27 -12.36 10.32
C SER A 327 -1.22 -10.86 10.58
N ASN A 328 -2.04 -10.33 11.48
CA ASN A 328 -1.96 -8.92 11.87
C ASN A 328 -0.59 -8.57 12.46
N ALA A 329 0.04 -9.49 13.20
CA ALA A 329 1.35 -9.30 13.79
C ALA A 329 2.50 -9.17 12.75
N MET A 330 2.25 -9.55 11.49
CA MET A 330 3.21 -9.41 10.38
C MET A 330 3.14 -8.01 9.75
N MET A 331 2.07 -7.26 10.00
CA MET A 331 1.84 -5.94 9.40
C MET A 331 2.31 -4.82 10.32
N SER A 332 3.29 -4.06 9.88
CA SER A 332 3.87 -3.01 10.72
C SER A 332 4.43 -1.85 9.90
N PRO A 333 3.64 -0.83 9.61
CA PRO A 333 4.17 0.45 9.15
C PRO A 333 4.85 1.21 10.31
N MET A 334 5.80 2.11 9.95
CA MET A 334 6.52 2.98 10.88
C MET A 334 6.66 4.40 10.30
N LEU A 335 6.54 5.41 11.16
CA LEU A 335 6.86 6.80 10.84
C LEU A 335 7.77 7.40 11.91
N VAL A 336 8.60 8.39 11.52
CA VAL A 336 9.31 9.25 12.47
C VAL A 336 9.09 10.70 12.07
N SER A 337 8.62 11.51 13.00
CA SER A 337 8.36 12.94 12.78
C SER A 337 8.91 13.80 13.91
N ASN A 338 9.23 15.06 13.60
CA ASN A 338 9.59 16.02 14.62
C ASN A 338 8.31 16.58 15.26
N ARG A 339 8.21 16.46 16.58
CA ARG A 339 7.01 16.89 17.34
C ARG A 339 6.77 18.40 17.33
N HIS A 340 7.79 19.21 17.08
CA HIS A 340 7.69 20.66 17.11
C HIS A 340 7.40 21.25 15.72
N THR A 341 8.05 20.71 14.68
CA THR A 341 7.90 21.20 13.31
C THR A 341 6.88 20.39 12.50
N GLY A 342 6.57 19.15 12.90
CA GLY A 342 5.77 18.22 12.12
C GLY A 342 6.47 17.71 10.88
N ASP A 343 7.79 17.88 10.75
CA ASP A 343 8.52 17.39 9.60
C ASP A 343 8.78 15.88 9.68
N ILE A 344 8.75 15.20 8.54
CA ILE A 344 8.99 13.75 8.44
C ILE A 344 10.49 13.49 8.29
N PHE A 345 10.97 12.53 9.07
CA PHE A 345 12.34 12.03 9.05
C PHE A 345 12.44 10.60 8.54
N LEU A 346 11.36 9.81 8.72
CA LEU A 346 11.29 8.45 8.21
C LEU A 346 9.83 8.06 7.93
N ALA A 347 9.62 7.37 6.82
CA ALA A 347 8.43 6.57 6.55
C ALA A 347 8.89 5.19 6.08
N GLY A 348 8.34 4.12 6.67
CA GLY A 348 8.77 2.76 6.36
C GLY A 348 7.63 1.76 6.45
N THR A 349 7.74 0.71 5.64
CA THR A 349 6.85 -0.47 5.64
C THR A 349 7.68 -1.74 5.51
N ALA A 350 7.17 -2.84 6.03
CA ALA A 350 7.69 -4.16 5.73
C ALA A 350 6.57 -5.18 5.57
N SER A 351 6.83 -6.21 4.77
CA SER A 351 5.92 -7.31 4.46
C SER A 351 6.69 -8.62 4.30
N GLY A 352 5.98 -9.74 4.14
CA GLY A 352 6.59 -11.03 3.82
C GLY A 352 6.79 -11.95 5.02
N GLY A 353 6.03 -11.80 6.09
CA GLY A 353 5.95 -12.75 7.19
C GLY A 353 6.35 -12.19 8.56
N LEU A 354 6.48 -13.10 9.54
CA LEU A 354 6.68 -12.75 10.97
C LEU A 354 7.95 -11.96 11.26
N SER A 355 8.98 -12.07 10.44
CA SER A 355 10.24 -11.33 10.60
C SER A 355 10.18 -9.90 10.05
N ALA A 356 9.16 -9.55 9.26
CA ALA A 356 9.04 -8.24 8.62
C ALA A 356 9.03 -7.06 9.61
N PRO A 357 8.29 -7.08 10.73
CA PRO A 357 8.32 -6.00 11.72
C PRO A 357 9.71 -5.79 12.33
N ALA A 358 10.42 -6.87 12.65
CA ALA A 358 11.78 -6.77 13.20
C ALA A 358 12.76 -6.22 12.15
N ALA A 359 12.68 -6.67 10.90
CA ALA A 359 13.50 -6.16 9.80
C ALA A 359 13.31 -4.65 9.62
N LEU A 360 12.06 -4.17 9.60
CA LEU A 360 11.75 -2.74 9.51
C LEU A 360 12.40 -1.95 10.65
N GLY A 361 12.23 -2.39 11.89
CA GLY A 361 12.79 -1.73 13.06
C GLY A 361 14.33 -1.67 13.03
N ASN A 362 14.99 -2.75 12.59
CA ASN A 362 16.44 -2.79 12.46
C ASN A 362 16.96 -1.87 11.35
N VAL A 363 16.35 -1.88 10.15
CA VAL A 363 16.73 -0.95 9.06
C VAL A 363 16.55 0.49 9.53
N ALA A 364 15.43 0.81 10.17
CA ALA A 364 15.18 2.15 10.72
C ALA A 364 16.21 2.54 11.79
N ARG A 365 16.61 1.63 12.67
CA ARG A 365 17.65 1.86 13.67
C ARG A 365 19.01 2.12 13.03
N GLN A 366 19.42 1.28 12.08
CA GLN A 366 20.68 1.42 11.36
C GLN A 366 20.78 2.75 10.62
N THR A 367 19.71 3.18 9.96
CA THR A 367 19.71 4.42 9.19
C THR A 367 19.62 5.67 10.08
N MET A 368 18.76 5.67 11.11
CA MET A 368 18.53 6.87 11.92
C MET A 368 19.52 7.04 13.07
N ARG A 369 19.93 5.94 13.73
CA ARG A 369 20.81 6.00 14.90
C ARG A 369 22.26 5.75 14.56
N GLU A 370 22.54 4.81 13.64
CA GLU A 370 23.90 4.43 13.25
C GLU A 370 24.37 5.17 12.00
N ARG A 371 23.49 5.97 11.38
CA ARG A 371 23.75 6.75 10.16
C ARG A 371 24.24 5.91 8.98
N MET A 372 23.86 4.65 8.94
CA MET A 372 24.13 3.77 7.81
C MET A 372 23.37 4.24 6.57
N PRO A 373 23.98 4.29 5.38
CA PRO A 373 23.26 4.58 4.15
C PRO A 373 22.11 3.60 3.94
N LEU A 374 20.93 4.10 3.54
CA LEU A 374 19.72 3.29 3.39
C LEU A 374 19.94 2.10 2.46
N ALA A 375 20.62 2.29 1.34
CA ALA A 375 20.92 1.21 0.40
C ALA A 375 21.72 0.06 1.05
N THR A 376 22.67 0.39 1.92
CA THR A 376 23.47 -0.61 2.66
C THR A 376 22.60 -1.36 3.67
N ALA A 377 21.75 -0.65 4.42
CA ALA A 377 20.85 -1.27 5.37
C ALA A 377 19.81 -2.19 4.71
N LEU A 378 19.27 -1.77 3.56
CA LEU A 378 18.32 -2.57 2.78
C LEU A 378 18.98 -3.79 2.13
N ALA A 379 20.23 -3.70 1.69
CA ALA A 379 20.96 -4.83 1.11
C ALA A 379 21.23 -5.96 2.13
N ALA A 380 21.18 -5.66 3.43
CA ALA A 380 21.31 -6.66 4.49
C ALA A 380 19.98 -7.38 4.84
N VAL A 381 18.86 -6.94 4.28
CA VAL A 381 17.55 -7.60 4.45
C VAL A 381 17.51 -8.87 3.62
N ASN A 382 17.07 -9.97 4.22
CA ASN A 382 16.95 -11.26 3.55
C ASN A 382 15.64 -11.95 3.96
N GLY A 383 14.77 -12.17 2.99
CA GLY A 383 13.46 -12.78 3.16
C GLY A 383 12.32 -11.75 3.23
N PRO A 384 12.17 -10.95 4.31
CA PRO A 384 11.18 -9.88 4.34
C PRO A 384 11.46 -8.82 3.27
N GLN A 385 10.40 -8.10 2.88
CA GLN A 385 10.51 -6.94 1.99
C GLN A 385 10.44 -5.68 2.87
N VAL A 386 11.35 -4.73 2.65
CA VAL A 386 11.38 -3.45 3.37
C VAL A 386 11.43 -2.30 2.38
N GLY A 387 10.45 -1.40 2.49
CA GLY A 387 10.43 -0.13 1.75
C GLY A 387 10.57 1.05 2.69
N MET A 388 11.41 2.04 2.35
CA MET A 388 11.67 3.15 3.27
C MET A 388 12.03 4.45 2.56
N VAL A 389 11.63 5.55 3.19
CA VAL A 389 12.12 6.91 2.94
C VAL A 389 12.79 7.40 4.22
N VAL A 390 14.02 7.90 4.13
CA VAL A 390 14.77 8.48 5.25
C VAL A 390 15.28 9.86 4.86
N CYS A 391 14.94 10.88 5.64
CA CYS A 391 15.35 12.27 5.45
C CYS A 391 16.12 12.73 6.70
N PRO A 392 17.46 12.64 6.72
CA PRO A 392 18.27 12.89 7.93
C PRO A 392 18.03 14.27 8.56
N ASP A 393 17.83 15.29 7.74
CA ASP A 393 17.58 16.68 8.17
C ASP A 393 16.10 17.06 8.13
N GLY A 394 15.21 16.11 7.86
CA GLY A 394 13.79 16.35 7.62
C GLY A 394 13.47 16.68 6.16
N LEU A 395 12.32 16.23 5.72
CA LEU A 395 11.90 16.33 4.31
C LEU A 395 11.79 17.79 3.84
N ARG A 396 11.20 18.66 4.66
CA ARG A 396 10.94 20.06 4.29
C ARG A 396 12.16 20.95 4.45
N GLN A 397 13.10 20.58 5.33
CA GLN A 397 14.33 21.34 5.55
C GLN A 397 15.37 21.03 4.49
N ASN A 398 15.62 19.74 4.21
CA ASN A 398 16.62 19.36 3.24
C ASN A 398 16.28 18.05 2.51
N ARG A 399 15.34 18.17 1.57
CA ARG A 399 14.86 17.03 0.78
C ARG A 399 15.92 16.38 -0.11
N THR A 400 16.99 17.11 -0.44
CA THR A 400 18.06 16.58 -1.31
C THR A 400 18.89 15.50 -0.63
N LEU A 401 18.85 15.43 0.72
CA LEU A 401 19.49 14.40 1.50
C LEU A 401 18.56 13.20 1.78
N CYS A 402 17.30 13.26 1.36
CA CYS A 402 16.40 12.12 1.51
C CYS A 402 16.88 10.93 0.68
N GLN A 403 16.91 9.77 1.30
CA GLN A 403 17.20 8.50 0.69
C GLN A 403 15.89 7.72 0.57
N VAL A 404 15.69 7.08 -0.56
CA VAL A 404 14.46 6.33 -0.88
C VAL A 404 14.86 4.98 -1.44
N GLY A 405 14.26 3.91 -0.94
CA GLY A 405 14.60 2.58 -1.41
C GLY A 405 13.60 1.51 -1.01
N ALA A 406 13.63 0.42 -1.78
CA ALA A 406 13.08 -0.88 -1.44
C ALA A 406 14.25 -1.88 -1.41
N ASP A 407 14.11 -2.95 -0.64
CA ASP A 407 15.14 -3.98 -0.58
C ASP A 407 15.34 -4.63 -1.97
N PRO A 408 16.59 -4.95 -2.35
CA PRO A 408 16.89 -5.47 -3.69
C PRO A 408 16.27 -6.84 -3.99
N GLY A 409 15.95 -7.63 -2.96
CA GLY A 409 15.36 -8.97 -3.10
C GLY A 409 13.85 -8.98 -3.26
N GLY A 410 13.16 -7.84 -3.00
CA GLY A 410 11.72 -7.77 -2.86
C GLY A 410 10.93 -7.49 -4.13
N TYR A 411 11.56 -7.08 -5.24
CA TYR A 411 10.91 -6.66 -6.49
C TYR A 411 9.98 -5.44 -6.37
N GLY A 412 9.99 -4.76 -5.22
CA GLY A 412 9.31 -3.50 -5.02
C GLY A 412 9.98 -2.36 -5.78
N LEU A 413 9.31 -1.20 -5.83
CA LEU A 413 9.83 -0.03 -6.50
C LEU A 413 9.68 1.23 -5.63
N ALA A 414 10.76 2.02 -5.59
CA ALA A 414 10.80 3.32 -4.95
C ALA A 414 10.92 4.40 -6.03
N LEU A 415 10.02 5.37 -6.01
CA LEU A 415 9.93 6.42 -7.02
C LEU A 415 9.79 7.79 -6.37
N THR A 416 10.50 8.77 -6.91
CA THR A 416 10.29 10.17 -6.60
C THR A 416 9.50 10.84 -7.71
N ALA A 417 8.43 11.54 -7.35
CA ALA A 417 7.70 12.40 -8.25
C ALA A 417 8.42 13.75 -8.32
N GLY A 418 8.94 14.08 -9.48
CA GLY A 418 9.67 15.31 -9.76
C GLY A 418 9.82 15.53 -11.26
N ARG A 419 10.20 16.74 -11.65
CA ARG A 419 10.61 17.08 -13.01
C ARG A 419 12.11 17.14 -13.10
#